data_e57418f9143caafe2f5dc6991a382a0b
#
_entry.id   e57418f9143caafe2f5dc6991a382a0b
#
_cell.length_a   1.000
_cell.length_b   1.000
_cell.length_c   1.000
_cell.angle_alpha   90.00
_cell.angle_beta   90.00
_cell.angle_gamma   90.00
#
_symmetry.space_group_name_H-M   'P 1'
#
loop_
_entity.id
_entity.type
_entity.pdbx_description
1 polymer ?
#
loop_
_entity_poly.entity_id
_entity_poly.type
_entity_poly.pdbx_seq_one_letter_code
_entity_poly.pdbx_strand_id
1 'polypeptide(L)'
;MSESRSVIHRVLLATLASALAVTAVYSALNLSPEAEAAATLPPTHAKFDYQIGGAYTPPAGVQVVTRDRTASPAAGLYNICYVNAFQVQPGEQGSWASDLLLRDAKGNLVIDEDWGEPLLDLRTADKRTRVAAKVNGWIDDCAAKGYKAIEPDNYDSYERSKGLLTTTQAKAYLTLLATHAHGKNLAIAQKNTVDLAGSRTSVGLDFAVAEECGQYDECGDYVAAFGNNVIVIEYTNAGRTKACSAYGTKLTIVQRDVDVSTPGSSGYVRKTC
;
A
#
# COMPACT_ATOMS: atom_id res chain seq x y z
N MET A 1 47.79 -60.26 -63.45
CA MET A 1 47.38 -60.23 -64.83
C MET A 1 46.51 -59.03 -65.03
N SER A 2 47.14 -58.14 -65.71
CA SER A 2 46.74 -57.33 -66.86
C SER A 2 45.69 -56.29 -66.55
N GLU A 3 46.12 -55.03 -66.35
CA GLU A 3 46.15 -53.94 -67.35
C GLU A 3 44.76 -53.67 -67.96
N SER A 4 44.25 -52.44 -67.94
CA SER A 4 44.63 -51.39 -68.85
C SER A 4 43.99 -50.06 -68.56
N ARG A 5 44.78 -49.06 -68.73
CA ARG A 5 44.53 -47.63 -68.79
C ARG A 5 43.39 -47.25 -69.75
N SER A 6 42.67 -46.18 -69.48
CA SER A 6 42.54 -45.12 -70.50
C SER A 6 42.08 -43.79 -69.86
N VAL A 7 42.85 -42.80 -70.18
CA VAL A 7 42.71 -41.36 -70.02
C VAL A 7 41.67 -40.87 -71.05
N ILE A 8 40.87 -39.84 -70.74
CA ILE A 8 40.61 -38.68 -71.62
C ILE A 8 39.68 -37.65 -70.93
N HIS A 9 40.26 -36.52 -70.73
CA HIS A 9 39.88 -35.12 -71.01
C HIS A 9 38.60 -34.52 -70.43
N ARG A 10 38.87 -33.63 -69.54
CA ARG A 10 38.48 -32.19 -69.45
C ARG A 10 37.18 -31.76 -70.15
N VAL A 11 36.25 -31.24 -69.38
CA VAL A 11 35.61 -29.93 -69.64
C VAL A 11 35.39 -29.26 -68.34
N LEU A 12 36.01 -28.09 -68.13
CA LEU A 12 35.69 -27.12 -67.09
C LEU A 12 34.35 -26.49 -67.42
N LEU A 13 33.40 -26.53 -66.44
CA LEU A 13 32.29 -25.60 -66.35
C LEU A 13 32.32 -25.06 -65.00
N ALA A 14 32.81 -23.83 -64.90
CA ALA A 14 32.71 -23.00 -63.67
C ALA A 14 31.26 -22.53 -63.52
N THR A 15 30.55 -23.02 -62.50
CA THR A 15 29.32 -22.42 -62.04
C THR A 15 29.67 -21.69 -60.80
N LEU A 16 29.64 -20.33 -60.85
CA LEU A 16 29.65 -19.44 -59.72
C LEU A 16 28.34 -19.67 -58.97
N ALA A 17 28.43 -20.32 -57.84
CA ALA A 17 27.35 -20.29 -56.82
C ALA A 17 27.59 -19.09 -55.92
N SER A 18 26.88 -18.00 -56.20
CA SER A 18 26.82 -16.84 -55.31
C SER A 18 26.12 -17.24 -54.01
N ALA A 19 26.89 -17.46 -52.96
CA ALA A 19 26.38 -17.61 -51.61
C ALA A 19 25.92 -16.22 -51.11
N LEU A 20 24.65 -15.93 -51.23
CA LEU A 20 24.02 -14.83 -50.48
C LEU A 20 24.02 -15.17 -48.99
N ALA A 21 25.00 -14.65 -48.27
CA ALA A 21 24.97 -14.61 -46.82
C ALA A 21 23.88 -13.62 -46.35
N VAL A 22 22.70 -14.14 -46.06
CA VAL A 22 21.68 -13.37 -45.34
C VAL A 22 22.13 -13.27 -43.88
N THR A 23 22.85 -12.20 -43.57
CA THR A 23 23.08 -11.79 -42.17
C THR A 23 21.79 -11.25 -41.65
N ALA A 24 21.00 -12.10 -40.97
CA ALA A 24 19.90 -11.67 -40.15
C ALA A 24 20.48 -10.90 -38.97
N VAL A 25 20.48 -9.58 -39.07
CA VAL A 25 20.75 -8.69 -37.93
C VAL A 25 19.57 -8.84 -36.98
N TYR A 26 19.70 -9.73 -36.00
CA TYR A 26 18.84 -9.71 -34.81
C TYR A 26 19.21 -8.45 -34.02
N SER A 27 18.54 -7.36 -34.32
CA SER A 27 18.44 -6.22 -33.37
C SER A 27 17.68 -6.75 -32.18
N ALA A 28 18.39 -7.32 -31.21
CA ALA A 28 17.85 -7.48 -29.87
C ALA A 28 17.54 -6.05 -29.38
N LEU A 29 16.27 -5.66 -29.44
CA LEU A 29 15.77 -4.55 -28.70
C LEU A 29 15.99 -4.92 -27.22
N ASN A 30 17.11 -4.46 -26.68
CA ASN A 30 17.31 -4.37 -25.26
C ASN A 30 16.28 -3.36 -24.76
N LEU A 31 15.04 -3.82 -24.55
CA LEU A 31 14.10 -3.16 -23.68
C LEU A 31 14.71 -3.29 -22.29
N SER A 32 15.54 -2.31 -21.91
CA SER A 32 15.81 -2.10 -20.50
C SER A 32 14.45 -2.06 -19.84
N PRO A 33 14.19 -2.84 -18.76
CA PRO A 33 12.96 -2.63 -18.01
C PRO A 33 12.96 -1.13 -17.65
N GLU A 34 11.94 -0.41 -18.12
CA GLU A 34 11.72 0.95 -17.64
C GLU A 34 11.78 0.85 -16.14
N ALA A 35 12.70 1.57 -15.53
CA ALA A 35 12.76 1.66 -14.07
C ALA A 35 11.38 2.15 -13.64
N GLU A 36 10.62 1.26 -13.03
CA GLU A 36 9.28 1.54 -12.54
C GLU A 36 9.40 2.81 -11.69
N ALA A 37 8.75 3.88 -12.13
CA ALA A 37 8.88 5.17 -11.46
C ALA A 37 8.44 4.99 -10.01
N ALA A 38 9.32 5.28 -9.08
CA ALA A 38 9.01 5.17 -7.65
C ALA A 38 7.71 5.91 -7.34
N ALA A 39 6.84 5.29 -6.56
CA ALA A 39 5.57 5.89 -6.19
C ALA A 39 5.79 7.28 -5.56
N THR A 40 4.97 8.24 -5.97
CA THR A 40 5.08 9.62 -5.46
C THR A 40 4.59 9.65 -4.02
N LEU A 41 5.42 10.11 -3.10
CA LEU A 41 5.07 10.28 -1.68
C LEU A 41 4.16 11.50 -1.46
N PRO A 42 3.35 11.50 -0.38
CA PRO A 42 2.65 12.71 0.01
C PRO A 42 3.66 13.82 0.36
N PRO A 43 3.37 15.10 -0.01
CA PRO A 43 4.24 16.20 0.39
C PRO A 43 4.29 16.30 1.92
N THR A 44 5.49 16.49 2.45
CA THR A 44 5.72 16.65 3.89
C THR A 44 5.22 18.02 4.36
N HIS A 45 4.84 18.13 5.64
CA HIS A 45 4.35 19.38 6.23
C HIS A 45 3.19 20.02 5.41
N ALA A 46 2.32 19.16 4.84
CA ALA A 46 1.21 19.58 4.02
C ALA A 46 -0.01 19.94 4.88
N LYS A 47 -0.89 20.79 4.36
CA LYS A 47 -2.24 20.91 4.92
C LYS A 47 -3.04 19.68 4.54
N PHE A 48 -3.47 18.94 5.53
CA PHE A 48 -4.12 17.63 5.38
C PHE A 48 -5.57 17.66 5.84
N ASP A 49 -6.39 16.83 5.20
CA ASP A 49 -7.75 16.56 5.66
C ASP A 49 -8.06 15.07 5.66
N TYR A 50 -8.58 14.57 6.77
CA TYR A 50 -8.91 13.17 6.96
C TYR A 50 -10.41 12.99 6.85
N GLN A 51 -10.89 12.32 5.80
CA GLN A 51 -12.29 12.26 5.38
C GLN A 51 -12.80 10.81 5.25
N ILE A 52 -12.34 9.88 6.10
CA ILE A 52 -12.76 8.47 6.00
C ILE A 52 -14.22 8.26 6.44
N GLY A 53 -14.75 9.08 7.33
CA GLY A 53 -16.17 9.03 7.72
C GLY A 53 -17.14 9.64 6.70
N GLY A 54 -16.63 10.21 5.60
CA GLY A 54 -17.44 10.75 4.51
C GLY A 54 -16.72 11.83 3.72
N ALA A 55 -16.83 11.78 2.39
CA ALA A 55 -16.18 12.73 1.50
C ALA A 55 -16.93 14.07 1.44
N TYR A 56 -16.19 15.17 1.54
CA TYR A 56 -16.69 16.54 1.35
C TYR A 56 -15.64 17.41 0.66
N THR A 57 -16.03 18.62 0.26
CA THR A 57 -15.08 19.58 -0.33
C THR A 57 -14.02 19.96 0.68
N PRO A 58 -12.73 19.63 0.45
CA PRO A 58 -11.66 19.98 1.38
C PRO A 58 -11.57 21.48 1.59
N PRO A 59 -11.25 21.95 2.82
CA PRO A 59 -11.03 23.36 3.07
C PRO A 59 -9.93 23.97 2.20
N ALA A 60 -10.00 25.28 1.98
CA ALA A 60 -9.01 25.99 1.16
C ALA A 60 -7.57 25.78 1.67
N GLY A 61 -6.67 25.50 0.74
CA GLY A 61 -5.24 25.28 0.98
C GLY A 61 -4.88 23.86 1.43
N VAL A 62 -5.84 22.93 1.57
CA VAL A 62 -5.56 21.51 1.73
C VAL A 62 -4.83 21.00 0.49
N GLN A 63 -3.81 20.18 0.71
CA GLN A 63 -2.94 19.61 -0.32
C GLN A 63 -3.02 18.08 -0.37
N VAL A 64 -3.33 17.45 0.77
CA VAL A 64 -3.42 16.00 0.94
C VAL A 64 -4.75 15.65 1.57
N VAL A 65 -5.42 14.62 1.03
CA VAL A 65 -6.71 14.11 1.56
C VAL A 65 -6.66 12.59 1.63
N THR A 66 -7.08 12.02 2.76
CA THR A 66 -7.43 10.59 2.83
C THR A 66 -8.94 10.43 2.76
N ARG A 67 -9.41 9.50 1.93
CA ARG A 67 -10.82 9.10 1.79
C ARG A 67 -10.96 7.60 1.78
N ASP A 68 -12.11 7.12 2.25
CA ASP A 68 -12.49 5.73 2.10
C ASP A 68 -12.43 5.28 0.63
N ARG A 69 -12.05 4.02 0.38
CA ARG A 69 -11.92 3.40 -0.95
C ARG A 69 -13.17 3.53 -1.83
N THR A 70 -14.34 3.64 -1.22
CA THR A 70 -15.59 3.78 -1.95
C THR A 70 -15.81 5.18 -2.51
N ALA A 71 -15.17 6.19 -1.93
CA ALA A 71 -15.28 7.58 -2.37
C ALA A 71 -14.47 7.87 -3.64
N SER A 72 -14.75 9.01 -4.28
CA SER A 72 -13.92 9.55 -5.35
C SER A 72 -12.79 10.40 -4.77
N PRO A 73 -11.61 10.43 -5.41
CA PRO A 73 -10.52 11.33 -5.00
C PRO A 73 -10.92 12.81 -5.17
N ALA A 74 -10.35 13.68 -4.33
CA ALA A 74 -10.51 15.12 -4.45
C ALA A 74 -9.65 15.64 -5.61
N ALA A 75 -10.26 16.36 -6.57
CA ALA A 75 -9.57 16.84 -7.75
C ALA A 75 -8.41 17.79 -7.41
N GLY A 76 -7.26 17.62 -8.05
CA GLY A 76 -6.10 18.49 -7.92
C GLY A 76 -5.28 18.33 -6.63
N LEU A 77 -5.62 17.36 -5.77
CA LEU A 77 -4.93 17.09 -4.50
C LEU A 77 -4.18 15.77 -4.56
N TYR A 78 -3.25 15.57 -3.62
CA TYR A 78 -2.68 14.27 -3.34
C TYR A 78 -3.71 13.45 -2.55
N ASN A 79 -4.17 12.35 -3.11
CA ASN A 79 -5.22 11.53 -2.52
C ASN A 79 -4.67 10.20 -2.01
N ILE A 80 -4.97 9.89 -0.75
CA ILE A 80 -4.67 8.62 -0.09
C ILE A 80 -5.98 7.83 0.03
N CYS A 81 -5.94 6.58 -0.40
CA CYS A 81 -7.07 5.67 -0.34
C CYS A 81 -7.02 4.86 0.96
N TYR A 82 -7.97 5.09 1.86
CA TYR A 82 -8.15 4.30 3.06
C TYR A 82 -8.79 2.94 2.73
N VAL A 83 -8.22 1.89 3.25
CA VAL A 83 -8.68 0.51 3.08
C VAL A 83 -8.63 -0.21 4.42
N ASN A 84 -9.76 -0.66 4.97
CA ASN A 84 -9.77 -1.57 6.11
C ASN A 84 -9.22 -2.92 5.66
N ALA A 85 -7.92 -3.13 5.86
CA ALA A 85 -7.19 -4.24 5.24
C ALA A 85 -7.08 -5.48 6.12
N PHE A 86 -7.25 -5.34 7.44
CA PHE A 86 -7.00 -6.42 8.41
C PHE A 86 -8.27 -6.87 9.14
N GLN A 87 -9.36 -6.14 8.99
CA GLN A 87 -10.65 -6.40 9.61
C GLN A 87 -11.77 -6.31 8.57
N VAL A 88 -12.94 -6.72 8.95
CA VAL A 88 -14.13 -6.70 8.09
C VAL A 88 -15.03 -5.55 8.52
N GLN A 89 -15.24 -4.59 7.62
CA GLN A 89 -16.14 -3.48 7.88
C GLN A 89 -17.56 -3.96 8.20
N PRO A 90 -18.31 -3.22 9.04
CA PRO A 90 -19.69 -3.54 9.36
C PRO A 90 -20.52 -3.73 8.09
N GLY A 91 -21.29 -4.83 8.03
CA GLY A 91 -22.12 -5.17 6.89
C GLY A 91 -21.40 -5.92 5.75
N GLU A 92 -20.08 -5.99 5.72
CA GLU A 92 -19.32 -6.68 4.66
C GLU A 92 -18.98 -8.15 4.98
N GLN A 93 -19.33 -8.68 6.15
CA GLN A 93 -18.96 -10.03 6.56
C GLN A 93 -19.39 -11.10 5.53
N GLY A 94 -20.56 -10.98 4.94
CA GLY A 94 -21.07 -11.90 3.94
C GLY A 94 -20.30 -11.92 2.62
N SER A 95 -19.45 -10.92 2.39
CA SER A 95 -18.60 -10.82 1.20
C SER A 95 -17.27 -11.58 1.34
N TRP A 96 -16.97 -12.13 2.52
CA TRP A 96 -15.75 -12.88 2.82
C TRP A 96 -16.00 -14.37 2.90
N ALA A 97 -15.09 -15.17 2.38
CA ALA A 97 -15.11 -16.60 2.61
C ALA A 97 -14.97 -16.87 4.12
N SER A 98 -15.84 -17.72 4.66
CA SER A 98 -15.98 -17.92 6.11
C SER A 98 -14.70 -18.41 6.81
N ASP A 99 -13.83 -19.11 6.07
CA ASP A 99 -12.53 -19.59 6.54
C ASP A 99 -11.43 -18.51 6.57
N LEU A 100 -11.69 -17.35 5.97
CA LEU A 100 -10.81 -16.17 6.03
C LEU A 100 -11.12 -15.25 7.23
N LEU A 101 -12.19 -15.55 7.98
CA LEU A 101 -12.50 -14.86 9.22
C LEU A 101 -11.81 -15.57 10.39
N LEU A 102 -11.10 -14.80 11.23
CA LEU A 102 -10.37 -15.36 12.36
C LEU A 102 -11.34 -15.96 13.39
N ARG A 103 -11.06 -17.20 13.78
CA ARG A 103 -11.87 -17.91 14.79
C ARG A 103 -10.98 -18.45 15.91
N ASP A 104 -11.55 -18.42 17.11
CA ASP A 104 -10.97 -19.05 18.30
C ASP A 104 -11.05 -20.59 18.23
N ALA A 105 -10.52 -21.27 19.23
CA ALA A 105 -10.51 -22.74 19.32
C ALA A 105 -11.92 -23.35 19.44
N LYS A 106 -12.95 -22.55 19.78
CA LYS A 106 -14.34 -22.98 19.87
C LYS A 106 -15.12 -22.71 18.58
N GLY A 107 -14.48 -22.09 17.58
CA GLY A 107 -15.11 -21.72 16.32
C GLY A 107 -15.81 -20.36 16.33
N ASN A 108 -15.76 -19.61 17.41
CA ASN A 108 -16.35 -18.27 17.46
C ASN A 108 -15.48 -17.27 16.68
N LEU A 109 -16.12 -16.28 16.05
CA LEU A 109 -15.40 -15.16 15.44
C LEU A 109 -14.62 -14.38 16.51
N VAL A 110 -13.42 -13.97 16.15
CA VAL A 110 -12.63 -13.01 16.93
C VAL A 110 -13.00 -11.62 16.42
N ILE A 111 -13.59 -10.83 17.30
CA ILE A 111 -14.12 -9.51 17.01
C ILE A 111 -13.24 -8.46 17.70
N ASP A 112 -12.93 -7.38 17.02
CA ASP A 112 -12.47 -6.15 17.61
C ASP A 112 -13.66 -5.54 18.36
N GLU A 113 -13.55 -5.46 19.69
CA GLU A 113 -14.69 -5.08 20.55
C GLU A 113 -14.99 -3.57 20.45
N ASP A 114 -14.00 -2.73 20.08
CA ASP A 114 -14.17 -1.28 19.96
C ASP A 114 -14.97 -0.90 18.70
N TRP A 115 -14.77 -1.65 17.60
CA TRP A 115 -15.39 -1.37 16.31
C TRP A 115 -16.45 -2.39 15.90
N GLY A 116 -16.57 -3.51 16.61
CA GLY A 116 -17.49 -4.59 16.28
C GLY A 116 -17.09 -5.35 15.00
N GLU A 117 -15.84 -5.30 14.59
CA GLU A 117 -15.33 -5.81 13.33
C GLU A 117 -14.65 -7.18 13.48
N PRO A 118 -15.05 -8.21 12.71
CA PRO A 118 -14.34 -9.47 12.68
C PRO A 118 -12.91 -9.30 12.13
N LEU A 119 -11.93 -9.90 12.80
CA LEU A 119 -10.54 -9.93 12.32
C LEU A 119 -10.40 -10.92 11.16
N LEU A 120 -9.50 -10.60 10.21
CA LEU A 120 -9.13 -11.50 9.13
C LEU A 120 -8.10 -12.55 9.59
N ASP A 121 -8.23 -13.77 9.10
CA ASP A 121 -7.34 -14.88 9.47
C ASP A 121 -6.06 -14.88 8.64
N LEU A 122 -4.99 -14.38 9.22
CA LEU A 122 -3.66 -14.28 8.58
C LEU A 122 -2.70 -15.41 9.00
N ARG A 123 -3.16 -16.44 9.69
CA ARG A 123 -2.29 -17.47 10.29
C ARG A 123 -1.48 -18.26 9.29
N THR A 124 -2.03 -18.58 8.13
CA THR A 124 -1.32 -19.38 7.11
C THR A 124 -0.96 -18.55 5.89
N ALA A 125 0.06 -18.97 5.14
CA ALA A 125 0.45 -18.30 3.89
C ALA A 125 -0.69 -18.31 2.85
N ASP A 126 -1.42 -19.43 2.73
CA ASP A 126 -2.59 -19.53 1.85
C ASP A 126 -3.64 -18.47 2.18
N LYS A 127 -4.02 -18.36 3.46
CA LYS A 127 -5.01 -17.37 3.90
C LYS A 127 -4.54 -15.95 3.64
N ARG A 128 -3.27 -15.61 3.96
CA ARG A 128 -2.71 -14.31 3.64
C ARG A 128 -2.79 -14.00 2.14
N THR A 129 -2.46 -14.95 1.28
CA THR A 129 -2.57 -14.79 -0.18
C THR A 129 -4.01 -14.54 -0.63
N ARG A 130 -4.97 -15.28 -0.09
CA ARG A 130 -6.39 -15.15 -0.45
C ARG A 130 -7.01 -13.86 0.08
N VAL A 131 -6.65 -13.44 1.29
CA VAL A 131 -7.03 -12.13 1.85
C VAL A 131 -6.41 -11.02 1.00
N ALA A 132 -5.11 -11.11 0.71
CA ALA A 132 -4.42 -10.14 -0.15
C ALA A 132 -5.06 -10.05 -1.54
N ALA A 133 -5.45 -11.16 -2.15
CA ALA A 133 -6.11 -11.14 -3.47
C ALA A 133 -7.37 -10.28 -3.49
N LYS A 134 -8.19 -10.33 -2.43
CA LYS A 134 -9.38 -9.48 -2.31
C LYS A 134 -9.02 -8.01 -2.08
N VAL A 135 -8.11 -7.74 -1.14
CA VAL A 135 -7.70 -6.36 -0.81
C VAL A 135 -6.95 -5.72 -1.98
N ASN A 136 -6.15 -6.49 -2.73
CA ASN A 136 -5.49 -6.03 -3.96
C ASN A 136 -6.50 -5.57 -5.02
N GLY A 137 -7.66 -6.22 -5.12
CA GLY A 137 -8.75 -5.72 -5.97
C GLY A 137 -9.23 -4.32 -5.56
N TRP A 138 -9.29 -4.02 -4.27
CA TRP A 138 -9.60 -2.67 -3.79
C TRP A 138 -8.46 -1.67 -4.07
N ILE A 139 -7.20 -2.12 -3.97
CA ILE A 139 -6.03 -1.32 -4.34
C ILE A 139 -6.07 -0.99 -5.84
N ASP A 140 -6.45 -1.96 -6.69
CA ASP A 140 -6.64 -1.75 -8.12
C ASP A 140 -7.72 -0.70 -8.41
N ASP A 141 -8.84 -0.75 -7.69
CA ASP A 141 -9.91 0.24 -7.80
C ASP A 141 -9.42 1.64 -7.38
N CYS A 142 -8.62 1.74 -6.31
CA CYS A 142 -8.01 3.01 -5.89
C CYS A 142 -7.07 3.56 -6.96
N ALA A 143 -6.22 2.71 -7.54
CA ALA A 143 -5.33 3.11 -8.65
C ALA A 143 -6.13 3.61 -9.86
N ALA A 144 -7.16 2.87 -10.26
CA ALA A 144 -8.03 3.23 -11.38
C ALA A 144 -8.79 4.55 -11.16
N LYS A 145 -9.17 4.86 -9.92
CA LYS A 145 -9.77 6.15 -9.54
C LYS A 145 -8.76 7.31 -9.54
N GLY A 146 -7.45 7.04 -9.55
CA GLY A 146 -6.40 8.06 -9.58
C GLY A 146 -5.85 8.46 -8.21
N TYR A 147 -6.11 7.69 -7.16
CA TYR A 147 -5.40 7.82 -5.89
C TYR A 147 -3.88 7.66 -6.09
N LYS A 148 -3.09 8.18 -5.15
CA LYS A 148 -1.62 8.17 -5.22
C LYS A 148 -0.98 7.32 -4.14
N ALA A 149 -1.75 6.97 -3.11
CA ALA A 149 -1.27 6.14 -2.01
C ALA A 149 -2.41 5.32 -1.41
N ILE A 150 -2.03 4.28 -0.67
CA ILE A 150 -2.91 3.42 0.12
C ILE A 150 -2.59 3.60 1.60
N GLU A 151 -3.64 3.68 2.41
CA GLU A 151 -3.59 3.60 3.87
C GLU A 151 -4.29 2.31 4.31
N PRO A 152 -3.55 1.19 4.49
CA PRO A 152 -4.13 -0.07 4.95
C PRO A 152 -4.29 -0.03 6.47
N ASP A 153 -5.51 0.04 6.93
CA ASP A 153 -5.84 0.17 8.34
C ASP A 153 -5.87 -1.16 9.08
N ASN A 154 -5.80 -1.07 10.40
CA ASN A 154 -5.84 -2.17 11.37
C ASN A 154 -4.62 -3.11 11.29
N TYR A 155 -3.44 -2.57 10.95
CA TYR A 155 -2.18 -3.33 10.94
C TYR A 155 -1.88 -3.99 12.29
N ASP A 156 -2.31 -3.39 13.37
CA ASP A 156 -2.21 -3.82 14.78
C ASP A 156 -3.26 -4.87 15.20
N SER A 157 -4.09 -5.40 14.30
CA SER A 157 -5.10 -6.43 14.61
C SER A 157 -4.53 -7.66 15.35
N TYR A 158 -3.22 -7.92 15.24
CA TYR A 158 -2.58 -9.00 16.00
C TYR A 158 -2.68 -8.77 17.51
N GLU A 159 -2.69 -7.54 18.00
CA GLU A 159 -2.83 -7.20 19.42
C GLU A 159 -4.22 -7.57 19.93
N ARG A 160 -5.24 -7.31 19.11
CA ARG A 160 -6.65 -7.61 19.42
C ARG A 160 -7.05 -9.06 19.14
N SER A 161 -6.13 -9.85 18.57
CA SER A 161 -6.39 -11.24 18.16
C SER A 161 -6.44 -12.25 19.30
N LYS A 162 -6.29 -11.82 20.56
CA LYS A 162 -6.20 -12.71 21.73
C LYS A 162 -5.02 -13.72 21.61
N GLY A 163 -3.92 -13.29 20.97
CA GLY A 163 -2.72 -14.11 20.76
C GLY A 163 -2.79 -15.10 19.58
N LEU A 164 -3.84 -15.04 18.76
CA LEU A 164 -4.02 -15.93 17.61
C LEU A 164 -3.24 -15.47 16.37
N LEU A 165 -2.94 -14.19 16.26
CA LEU A 165 -2.10 -13.60 15.21
C LEU A 165 -0.78 -13.10 15.80
N THR A 166 0.23 -12.99 14.95
CA THR A 166 1.56 -12.51 15.32
C THR A 166 2.02 -11.35 14.44
N THR A 167 2.94 -10.54 14.93
CA THR A 167 3.59 -9.48 14.15
C THR A 167 4.25 -10.00 12.88
N THR A 168 4.80 -11.21 12.89
CA THR A 168 5.38 -11.85 11.71
C THR A 168 4.33 -12.09 10.63
N GLN A 169 3.13 -12.54 11.01
CA GLN A 169 2.03 -12.79 10.08
C GLN A 169 1.47 -11.47 9.53
N ALA A 170 1.32 -10.45 10.38
CA ALA A 170 0.89 -9.12 9.97
C ALA A 170 1.88 -8.48 8.97
N LYS A 171 3.18 -8.52 9.27
CA LYS A 171 4.24 -8.06 8.35
C LYS A 171 4.23 -8.80 7.02
N ALA A 172 4.16 -10.13 7.05
CA ALA A 172 4.15 -10.95 5.84
C ALA A 172 2.92 -10.65 4.95
N TYR A 173 1.78 -10.37 5.55
CA TYR A 173 0.58 -9.98 4.81
C TYR A 173 0.72 -8.56 4.23
N LEU A 174 1.17 -7.60 5.04
CA LEU A 174 1.34 -6.22 4.57
C LEU A 174 2.39 -6.11 3.45
N THR A 175 3.41 -6.98 3.45
CA THR A 175 4.38 -7.07 2.35
C THR A 175 3.71 -7.46 1.01
N LEU A 176 2.70 -8.33 1.04
CA LEU A 176 1.94 -8.67 -0.17
C LEU A 176 1.19 -7.46 -0.71
N LEU A 177 0.58 -6.67 0.18
CA LEU A 177 -0.13 -5.44 -0.21
C LEU A 177 0.84 -4.37 -0.72
N ALA A 178 1.99 -4.19 -0.05
CA ALA A 178 3.01 -3.22 -0.44
C ALA A 178 3.56 -3.53 -1.85
N THR A 179 3.92 -4.79 -2.09
CA THR A 179 4.37 -5.23 -3.42
C THR A 179 3.33 -4.92 -4.50
N HIS A 180 2.05 -5.19 -4.22
CA HIS A 180 0.98 -4.93 -5.19
C HIS A 180 0.75 -3.43 -5.40
N ALA A 181 0.73 -2.64 -4.33
CA ALA A 181 0.56 -1.18 -4.42
C ALA A 181 1.68 -0.53 -5.24
N HIS A 182 2.93 -0.94 -5.02
CA HIS A 182 4.08 -0.47 -5.81
C HIS A 182 3.95 -0.85 -7.28
N GLY A 183 3.51 -2.08 -7.60
CA GLY A 183 3.22 -2.48 -8.98
C GLY A 183 2.08 -1.70 -9.66
N LYS A 184 1.35 -0.86 -8.89
CA LYS A 184 0.36 0.10 -9.40
C LYS A 184 0.82 1.56 -9.29
N ASN A 185 2.10 1.79 -8.99
CA ASN A 185 2.68 3.12 -8.73
C ASN A 185 1.97 3.88 -7.60
N LEU A 186 1.48 3.17 -6.59
CA LEU A 186 0.90 3.73 -5.38
C LEU A 186 1.90 3.62 -4.22
N ALA A 187 2.08 4.70 -3.46
CA ALA A 187 2.76 4.63 -2.18
C ALA A 187 1.86 3.91 -1.16
N ILE A 188 2.47 3.32 -0.13
CA ILE A 188 1.72 2.62 0.92
C ILE A 188 2.17 3.04 2.31
N ALA A 189 1.19 3.33 3.16
CA ALA A 189 1.42 3.77 4.53
C ALA A 189 1.63 2.61 5.51
N GLN A 190 2.41 2.88 6.56
CA GLN A 190 2.21 2.22 7.85
C GLN A 190 1.11 2.95 8.60
N LYS A 191 0.02 2.26 8.97
CA LYS A 191 -0.99 2.80 9.89
C LYS A 191 -0.64 2.37 11.30
N ASN A 192 -0.46 3.33 12.21
CA ASN A 192 -0.14 3.07 13.61
C ASN A 192 1.01 2.05 13.83
N THR A 193 0.97 1.26 14.89
CA THR A 193 1.92 0.14 15.13
C THR A 193 3.38 0.61 15.24
N VAL A 194 3.65 1.56 16.12
CA VAL A 194 4.98 2.18 16.31
C VAL A 194 6.08 1.13 16.52
N ASP A 195 5.80 0.03 17.23
CA ASP A 195 6.72 -1.08 17.48
C ASP A 195 7.26 -1.72 16.19
N LEU A 196 6.52 -1.63 15.10
CA LEU A 196 6.90 -2.19 13.81
C LEU A 196 7.52 -1.18 12.86
N ALA A 197 7.64 0.10 13.26
CA ALA A 197 8.18 1.16 12.40
C ALA A 197 9.60 0.85 11.91
N GLY A 198 10.43 0.22 12.73
CA GLY A 198 11.76 -0.28 12.33
C GLY A 198 11.76 -1.34 11.24
N SER A 199 10.62 -1.97 10.96
CA SER A 199 10.47 -2.98 9.90
C SER A 199 10.06 -2.37 8.54
N ARG A 200 9.88 -1.04 8.44
CA ARG A 200 9.31 -0.39 7.26
C ARG A 200 9.96 -0.81 5.94
N THR A 201 11.29 -0.83 5.90
CA THR A 201 12.04 -1.17 4.69
C THR A 201 11.85 -2.62 4.28
N SER A 202 11.84 -3.55 5.24
CA SER A 202 11.65 -4.98 4.97
C SER A 202 10.22 -5.33 4.56
N VAL A 203 9.24 -4.52 4.95
CA VAL A 203 7.83 -4.67 4.57
C VAL A 203 7.53 -3.91 3.27
N GLY A 204 8.29 -2.87 2.95
CA GLY A 204 8.09 -2.02 1.78
C GLY A 204 7.12 -0.86 2.05
N LEU A 205 7.22 -0.20 3.21
CA LEU A 205 6.35 0.92 3.58
C LEU A 205 7.05 2.25 3.31
N ASP A 206 6.31 3.22 2.78
CA ASP A 206 6.86 4.46 2.24
C ASP A 206 6.71 5.64 3.20
N PHE A 207 5.60 5.74 3.90
CA PHE A 207 5.28 6.81 4.83
C PHE A 207 4.47 6.25 6.00
N ALA A 208 4.19 7.07 7.01
CA ALA A 208 3.35 6.67 8.13
C ALA A 208 2.10 7.55 8.27
N VAL A 209 1.01 6.95 8.72
CA VAL A 209 -0.18 7.60 9.27
C VAL A 209 -0.29 7.19 10.73
N ALA A 210 -0.01 8.11 11.63
CA ALA A 210 0.09 7.89 13.06
C ALA A 210 -1.04 8.62 13.79
N GLU A 211 -1.95 7.88 14.39
CA GLU A 211 -2.98 8.42 15.25
C GLU A 211 -2.45 8.54 16.67
N GLU A 212 -2.73 9.67 17.28
CA GLU A 212 -2.42 9.98 18.69
C GLU A 212 -0.93 9.89 19.07
N CYS A 213 0.01 9.93 18.10
CA CYS A 213 1.43 9.84 18.42
C CYS A 213 1.92 11.01 19.30
N GLY A 214 1.29 12.19 19.22
CA GLY A 214 1.56 13.29 20.14
C GLY A 214 0.94 13.06 21.52
N GLN A 215 -0.21 12.42 21.59
CA GLN A 215 -0.86 12.04 22.84
C GLN A 215 0.02 11.07 23.64
N TYR A 216 0.62 10.08 22.98
CA TYR A 216 1.41 9.01 23.58
C TYR A 216 2.93 9.23 23.51
N ASP A 217 3.38 10.39 23.01
CA ASP A 217 4.80 10.75 22.89
C ASP A 217 5.61 9.85 21.93
N GLU A 218 4.98 9.26 20.91
CA GLU A 218 5.55 8.29 19.95
C GLU A 218 5.95 8.89 18.60
N CYS A 219 5.60 10.16 18.32
CA CYS A 219 5.88 10.78 17.01
C CYS A 219 7.38 10.74 16.65
N GLY A 220 8.27 10.76 17.65
CA GLY A 220 9.72 10.65 17.47
C GLY A 220 10.16 9.34 16.85
N ASP A 221 9.53 8.23 17.19
CA ASP A 221 9.86 6.90 16.69
C ASP A 221 9.42 6.76 15.22
N TYR A 222 8.26 7.32 14.85
CA TYR A 222 7.84 7.42 13.45
C TYR A 222 8.80 8.28 12.64
N VAL A 223 9.25 9.43 13.18
CA VAL A 223 10.24 10.30 12.52
C VAL A 223 11.57 9.58 12.34
N ALA A 224 12.02 8.81 13.32
CA ALA A 224 13.25 8.02 13.21
C ALA A 224 13.17 7.01 12.07
N ALA A 225 11.99 6.40 11.84
CA ALA A 225 11.80 5.41 10.79
C ALA A 225 11.50 6.04 9.42
N PHE A 226 10.65 7.06 9.33
CA PHE A 226 10.09 7.60 8.08
C PHE A 226 10.57 9.01 7.74
N GLY A 227 11.44 9.62 8.57
CA GLY A 227 11.80 11.02 8.41
C GLY A 227 10.58 11.93 8.56
N ASN A 228 10.44 12.90 7.66
CA ASN A 228 9.29 13.81 7.68
C ASN A 228 8.06 13.28 6.94
N ASN A 229 8.13 12.04 6.40
CA ASN A 229 6.98 11.42 5.71
C ASN A 229 6.03 10.77 6.73
N VAL A 230 5.54 11.56 7.67
CA VAL A 230 4.59 11.17 8.71
C VAL A 230 3.40 12.12 8.69
N ILE A 231 2.21 11.55 8.60
CA ILE A 231 0.94 12.22 8.78
C ILE A 231 0.44 11.88 10.18
N VAL A 232 0.16 12.90 10.98
CA VAL A 232 -0.29 12.76 12.37
C VAL A 232 -1.76 13.14 12.47
N ILE A 233 -2.54 12.28 13.07
CA ILE A 233 -3.95 12.51 13.37
C ILE A 233 -4.11 12.46 14.89
N GLU A 234 -4.62 13.53 15.47
CA GLU A 234 -4.87 13.61 16.90
C GLU A 234 -6.36 13.75 17.18
N TYR A 235 -6.82 13.17 18.26
CA TYR A 235 -8.24 13.24 18.65
C TYR A 235 -8.47 14.16 19.83
N THR A 236 -7.40 14.61 20.49
CA THR A 236 -7.48 15.54 21.65
C THR A 236 -6.76 16.86 21.37
N ASN A 237 -7.19 17.93 22.04
CA ASN A 237 -6.46 19.19 22.00
C ASN A 237 -5.06 19.05 22.61
N ALA A 238 -4.88 18.21 23.61
CA ALA A 238 -3.61 17.99 24.28
C ALA A 238 -2.61 17.30 23.34
N GLY A 239 -3.01 16.19 22.70
CA GLY A 239 -2.20 15.48 21.72
C GLY A 239 -1.79 16.40 20.56
N ARG A 240 -2.76 17.11 19.95
CA ARG A 240 -2.45 18.07 18.90
C ARG A 240 -1.44 19.15 19.36
N THR A 241 -1.63 19.69 20.56
CA THR A 241 -0.71 20.73 21.08
C THR A 241 0.71 20.20 21.24
N LYS A 242 0.87 18.99 21.78
CA LYS A 242 2.17 18.32 21.89
C LYS A 242 2.79 18.09 20.49
N ALA A 243 2.04 17.46 19.58
CA ALA A 243 2.52 17.21 18.22
C ALA A 243 2.92 18.50 17.49
N CYS A 244 2.08 19.55 17.55
CA CYS A 244 2.36 20.84 16.94
C CYS A 244 3.62 21.53 17.55
N SER A 245 3.79 21.48 18.87
CA SER A 245 4.93 22.10 19.54
C SER A 245 6.25 21.43 19.12
N ALA A 246 6.27 20.11 19.00
CA ALA A 246 7.48 19.36 18.69
C ALA A 246 7.77 19.24 17.18
N TYR A 247 6.71 19.12 16.37
CA TYR A 247 6.83 18.71 14.96
C TYR A 247 6.04 19.59 13.98
N GLY A 248 5.35 20.64 14.43
CA GLY A 248 4.44 21.46 13.62
C GLY A 248 5.08 22.15 12.41
N THR A 249 6.41 22.27 12.37
CA THR A 249 7.17 22.80 11.21
C THR A 249 7.71 21.72 10.28
N LYS A 250 7.50 20.43 10.57
CA LYS A 250 8.09 19.31 9.84
C LYS A 250 7.06 18.29 9.35
N LEU A 251 6.09 17.98 10.20
CA LEU A 251 5.11 16.95 9.93
C LEU A 251 3.78 17.53 9.47
N THR A 252 2.99 16.69 8.82
CA THR A 252 1.60 16.95 8.48
C THR A 252 0.74 16.58 9.69
N ILE A 253 0.06 17.56 10.31
CA ILE A 253 -0.68 17.34 11.58
C ILE A 253 -2.10 17.86 11.46
N VAL A 254 -3.08 17.03 11.84
CA VAL A 254 -4.48 17.41 11.95
C VAL A 254 -5.11 16.83 13.23
N GLN A 255 -5.97 17.59 13.86
CA GLN A 255 -6.88 17.07 14.87
C GLN A 255 -8.24 16.82 14.26
N ARG A 256 -8.80 15.65 14.50
CA ARG A 256 -10.17 15.27 14.15
C ARG A 256 -10.96 14.85 15.37
N ASP A 257 -12.25 14.69 15.24
CA ASP A 257 -13.06 13.86 16.12
C ASP A 257 -12.84 12.39 15.81
N VAL A 258 -13.08 11.48 16.78
CA VAL A 258 -12.83 10.03 16.65
C VAL A 258 -13.66 9.41 15.51
N ASP A 259 -14.90 9.88 15.32
CA ASP A 259 -15.77 9.37 14.25
C ASP A 259 -15.40 9.94 12.86
N VAL A 260 -14.41 10.81 12.79
CA VAL A 260 -13.98 11.51 11.55
C VAL A 260 -15.19 12.09 10.80
N SER A 261 -16.10 12.70 11.54
CA SER A 261 -17.40 13.16 11.02
C SER A 261 -17.27 14.27 9.96
N THR A 262 -18.33 14.42 9.15
CA THR A 262 -18.37 15.45 8.09
C THR A 262 -18.77 16.82 8.64
N PRO A 263 -18.41 17.93 7.96
CA PRO A 263 -18.87 19.27 8.34
C PRO A 263 -20.39 19.36 8.43
N GLY A 264 -20.87 19.99 9.50
CA GLY A 264 -22.31 20.07 9.82
C GLY A 264 -22.79 19.03 10.83
N SER A 265 -22.01 18.00 11.12
CA SER A 265 -22.27 17.07 12.22
C SER A 265 -21.93 17.72 13.56
N SER A 266 -22.68 17.41 14.62
CA SER A 266 -22.51 18.00 15.95
C SER A 266 -21.13 17.70 16.57
N GLY A 267 -20.50 16.61 16.18
CA GLY A 267 -19.17 16.19 16.68
C GLY A 267 -17.99 16.65 15.83
N TYR A 268 -18.22 17.31 14.70
CA TYR A 268 -17.16 17.65 13.76
C TYR A 268 -16.05 18.49 14.39
N VAL A 269 -14.84 17.99 14.31
CA VAL A 269 -13.61 18.69 14.67
C VAL A 269 -12.62 18.60 13.54
N ARG A 270 -12.04 19.74 13.14
CA ARG A 270 -10.86 19.82 12.29
C ARG A 270 -10.02 21.02 12.70
N LYS A 271 -8.81 20.76 13.23
CA LYS A 271 -7.84 21.80 13.58
C LYS A 271 -6.45 21.39 13.07
N THR A 272 -5.65 22.34 12.68
CA THR A 272 -4.24 22.13 12.27
C THR A 272 -3.31 22.88 13.22
N CYS A 273 -2.04 22.73 13.05
CA CYS A 273 -1.08 23.65 13.61
C CYS A 273 -1.13 24.98 12.84
#